data_bf1004904629a0d6b240670b818d601f
#
_entry.id   bf1004904629a0d6b240670b818d601f
#
_cell.length_a   1.000
_cell.length_b   1.000
_cell.length_c   1.000
_cell.angle_alpha   90.00
_cell.angle_beta   90.00
_cell.angle_gamma   90.00
#
_symmetry.space_group_name_H-M   'P 1'
#
loop_
_entity.id
_entity.type
_entity.pdbx_description
1 polymer ?
#
loop_
_entity_poly.entity_id
_entity_poly.type
_entity_poly.pdbx_seq_one_letter_code
_entity_poly.pdbx_strand_id
1 'polypeptide(L)'
;MRYYCLMDIKVKIGLRIKELRTDKNLTQEEVAWKADVDRTFMNHVENGKRNASVDTLTKIICNGLDSNFKDFFSAELFNGKRRSK
;
A
#
# COMPACT_ATOMS: atom_id res chain seq x y z
N MET A 1 1.91 18.31 -3.34
CA MET A 1 2.24 17.85 -4.22
C MET A 1 3.65 17.56 -4.40
N ARG A 2 4.55 18.43 -4.48
CA ARG A 2 5.86 18.03 -4.56
C ARG A 2 6.29 17.27 -3.35
N TYR A 3 5.62 17.45 -2.22
CA TYR A 3 5.89 16.69 -1.04
C TYR A 3 5.79 15.18 -1.32
N TYR A 4 4.75 14.76 -2.03
CA TYR A 4 4.61 13.36 -2.36
C TYR A 4 5.69 12.86 -3.30
N CYS A 5 6.20 13.71 -4.17
CA CYS A 5 7.25 13.32 -5.07
C CYS A 5 8.53 12.98 -4.33
N LEU A 6 8.74 13.59 -3.17
CA LEU A 6 9.96 13.36 -2.41
C LEU A 6 9.89 12.19 -1.48
N MET A 7 8.70 11.57 -1.32
CA MET A 7 8.57 10.43 -0.45
C MET A 7 9.09 9.18 -1.12
N ASP A 8 9.71 8.32 -0.32
CA ASP A 8 10.16 7.03 -0.78
C ASP A 8 8.94 6.22 -1.23
N ILE A 9 9.08 5.46 -2.30
CA ILE A 9 7.97 4.67 -2.81
C ILE A 9 7.45 3.66 -1.78
N LYS A 10 8.32 3.10 -0.95
CA LYS A 10 7.85 2.15 0.05
C LYS A 10 6.99 2.82 1.11
N VAL A 11 7.24 4.10 1.40
CA VAL A 11 6.39 4.86 2.32
C VAL A 11 5.03 5.09 1.68
N LYS A 12 5.02 5.45 0.41
CA LYS A 12 3.76 5.68 -0.31
C LYS A 12 2.92 4.42 -0.35
N ILE A 13 3.55 3.30 -0.65
CA ILE A 13 2.86 2.02 -0.72
C ILE A 13 2.28 1.66 0.65
N GLY A 14 3.05 1.87 1.70
CA GLY A 14 2.57 1.58 3.04
C GLY A 14 1.37 2.42 3.42
N LEU A 15 1.43 3.71 3.10
CA LEU A 15 0.31 4.61 3.39
C LEU A 15 -0.94 4.20 2.63
N ARG A 16 -0.77 3.81 1.37
CA ARG A 16 -1.92 3.40 0.56
C ARG A 16 -2.56 2.11 1.09
N ILE A 17 -1.72 1.16 1.50
CA ILE A 17 -2.22 -0.08 2.10
C ILE A 17 -3.04 0.26 3.34
N LYS A 18 -2.52 1.12 4.19
CA LYS A 18 -3.19 1.50 5.42
C LYS A 18 -4.51 2.19 5.12
N GLU A 19 -4.51 3.07 4.12
CA GLU A 19 -5.72 3.81 3.73
C GLU A 19 -6.82 2.85 3.29
N LEU A 20 -6.49 1.93 2.38
CA LEU A 20 -7.48 0.98 1.88
C LEU A 20 -7.93 0.02 2.97
N ARG A 21 -7.00 -0.37 3.83
CA ARG A 21 -7.31 -1.27 4.93
C ARG A 21 -8.31 -0.63 5.90
N THR A 22 -8.04 0.61 6.28
CA THR A 22 -8.93 1.31 7.22
C THR A 22 -10.28 1.61 6.58
N ASP A 23 -10.29 1.92 5.29
CA ASP A 23 -11.54 2.14 4.59
C ASP A 23 -12.45 0.91 4.62
N LYS A 24 -11.83 -0.27 4.64
CA LYS A 24 -12.58 -1.52 4.67
C LYS A 24 -12.74 -2.08 6.07
N ASN A 25 -12.31 -1.33 7.07
CA ASN A 25 -12.38 -1.74 8.48
C ASN A 25 -11.66 -3.06 8.74
N LEU A 26 -10.51 -3.24 8.10
CA LEU A 26 -9.72 -4.45 8.28
C LEU A 26 -8.53 -4.16 9.17
N THR A 27 -8.16 -5.15 9.98
CA THR A 27 -6.95 -5.03 10.79
C THR A 27 -5.75 -5.48 9.97
N GLN A 28 -4.55 -5.10 10.41
CA GLN A 28 -3.33 -5.56 9.75
C GLN A 28 -3.29 -7.08 9.72
N GLU A 29 -3.71 -7.69 10.81
CA GLU A 29 -3.67 -9.14 10.93
C GLU A 29 -4.60 -9.79 9.90
N GLU A 30 -5.78 -9.21 9.70
CA GLU A 30 -6.72 -9.74 8.73
C GLU A 30 -6.17 -9.66 7.32
N VAL A 31 -5.57 -8.53 6.97
CA VAL A 31 -5.00 -8.37 5.64
C VAL A 31 -3.82 -9.32 5.44
N ALA A 32 -2.96 -9.44 6.46
CA ALA A 32 -1.82 -10.33 6.38
C ALA A 32 -2.26 -11.77 6.18
N TRP A 33 -3.30 -12.17 6.90
CA TRP A 33 -3.83 -13.51 6.79
C TRP A 33 -4.40 -13.78 5.40
N LYS A 34 -5.19 -12.83 4.89
CA LYS A 34 -5.77 -12.96 3.55
C LYS A 34 -4.71 -12.98 2.46
N ALA A 35 -3.65 -12.22 2.65
CA ALA A 35 -2.58 -12.13 1.67
C ALA A 35 -1.54 -13.24 1.82
N ASP A 36 -1.68 -14.04 2.87
CA ASP A 36 -0.74 -15.10 3.17
C ASP A 36 0.67 -14.56 3.36
N VAL A 37 0.78 -13.50 4.14
CA VAL A 37 2.07 -12.93 4.50
C VAL A 37 2.16 -12.84 6.02
N ASP A 38 3.39 -12.77 6.51
CA ASP A 38 3.62 -12.66 7.93
C ASP A 38 3.13 -11.32 8.46
N ARG A 39 2.50 -11.33 9.62
CA ARG A 39 1.97 -10.09 10.22
C ARG A 39 3.07 -9.08 10.49
N THR A 40 4.21 -9.53 10.96
CA THR A 40 5.32 -8.64 11.24
C THR A 40 5.79 -7.96 9.95
N PHE A 41 5.87 -8.74 8.87
CA PHE A 41 6.25 -8.20 7.58
C PHE A 41 5.22 -7.16 7.12
N MET A 42 3.94 -7.48 7.28
CA MET A 42 2.86 -6.57 6.91
C MET A 42 2.98 -5.25 7.67
N ASN A 43 3.28 -5.33 8.96
CA ASN A 43 3.46 -4.15 9.78
C ASN A 43 4.60 -3.29 9.25
N HIS A 44 5.72 -3.94 8.90
CA HIS A 44 6.87 -3.20 8.38
C HIS A 44 6.60 -2.57 7.02
N VAL A 45 5.84 -3.25 6.18
CA VAL A 45 5.47 -2.70 4.87
C VAL A 45 4.58 -1.48 5.05
N GLU A 46 3.59 -1.57 5.94
CA GLU A 46 2.70 -0.42 6.18
C GLU A 46 3.45 0.77 6.74
N ASN A 47 4.47 0.52 7.53
CA ASN A 47 5.25 1.61 8.13
C ASN A 47 6.36 2.13 7.23
N GLY A 48 6.44 1.61 6.01
CA GLY A 48 7.42 2.09 5.04
C GLY A 48 8.83 1.61 5.32
N LYS A 49 8.98 0.56 6.12
CA LYS A 49 10.31 0.07 6.49
C LYS A 49 10.81 -1.09 5.64
N ARG A 50 9.93 -1.73 4.91
CA ARG A 50 10.30 -2.86 4.06
C ARG A 50 9.66 -2.71 2.70
N ASN A 51 10.37 -3.15 1.68
CA ASN A 51 9.81 -3.21 0.34
C ASN A 51 9.13 -4.55 0.18
N ALA A 52 8.01 -4.56 -0.52
CA ALA A 52 7.36 -5.80 -0.88
C ALA A 52 7.71 -6.08 -2.34
N SER A 53 8.01 -7.33 -2.65
CA SER A 53 8.24 -7.71 -4.03
C SER A 53 6.92 -7.58 -4.79
N VAL A 54 6.99 -7.56 -6.11
CA VAL A 54 5.78 -7.44 -6.91
C VAL A 54 4.83 -8.59 -6.61
N ASP A 55 5.35 -9.79 -6.43
CA ASP A 55 4.51 -10.94 -6.10
C ASP A 55 3.81 -10.76 -4.76
N THR A 56 4.56 -10.33 -3.75
CA THR A 56 4.00 -10.11 -2.42
C THR A 56 3.00 -8.96 -2.45
N LEU A 57 3.33 -7.90 -3.17
CA LEU A 57 2.44 -6.76 -3.29
C LEU A 57 1.14 -7.17 -3.98
N THR A 58 1.22 -8.04 -4.99
CA THR A 58 0.04 -8.55 -5.65
C THR A 58 -0.86 -9.29 -4.67
N LYS A 59 -0.27 -10.11 -3.81
CA LYS A 59 -1.05 -10.82 -2.80
C LYS A 59 -1.75 -9.85 -1.85
N ILE A 60 -1.03 -8.84 -1.42
CA ILE A 60 -1.60 -7.86 -0.49
C ILE A 60 -2.74 -7.09 -1.15
N ILE A 61 -2.52 -6.62 -2.36
CA ILE A 61 -3.52 -5.81 -3.05
C ILE A 61 -4.73 -6.63 -3.45
N CYS A 62 -4.50 -7.76 -4.10
CA CYS A 62 -5.60 -8.52 -4.67
C CYS A 62 -6.30 -9.40 -3.65
N ASN A 63 -5.55 -10.08 -2.81
CA ASN A 63 -6.15 -10.99 -1.84
C ASN A 63 -6.42 -10.32 -0.50
N GLY A 64 -5.49 -9.53 -0.02
CA GLY A 64 -5.63 -8.90 1.28
C GLY A 64 -6.62 -7.76 1.28
N LEU A 65 -6.49 -6.87 0.30
CA LEU A 65 -7.33 -5.67 0.22
C LEU A 65 -8.49 -5.82 -0.74
N ASP A 66 -8.54 -6.94 -1.47
CA ASP A 66 -9.60 -7.17 -2.44
C ASP A 66 -9.70 -6.01 -3.44
N SER A 67 -8.56 -5.59 -3.94
CA SER A 67 -8.47 -4.48 -4.86
C SER A 67 -7.64 -4.90 -6.08
N ASN A 68 -7.24 -3.96 -6.90
CA ASN A 68 -6.40 -4.25 -8.05
C ASN A 68 -5.36 -3.15 -8.18
N PHE A 69 -4.37 -3.38 -9.04
CA PHE A 69 -3.27 -2.44 -9.17
C PHE A 69 -3.72 -1.07 -9.64
N LYS A 70 -4.68 -1.04 -10.54
CA LYS A 70 -5.17 0.23 -11.07
C LYS A 70 -5.73 1.08 -9.93
N ASP A 71 -6.62 0.51 -9.15
CA ASP A 71 -7.24 1.24 -8.05
C ASP A 71 -6.24 1.57 -6.97
N PHE A 72 -5.34 0.63 -6.68
CA PHE A 72 -4.34 0.83 -5.65
C PHE A 72 -3.46 2.04 -5.97
N PHE A 73 -2.97 2.10 -7.21
CA PHE A 73 -2.04 3.16 -7.61
C PHE A 73 -2.73 4.40 -8.19
N SER A 74 -4.05 4.47 -8.08
CA SER A 74 -4.76 5.65 -8.56
C SER A 74 -4.74 6.80 -7.58
N ALA A 75 -4.26 6.55 -6.36
CA ALA A 75 -4.22 7.59 -5.34
C ALA A 75 -3.29 8.72 -5.72
N GLU A 76 -3.65 9.91 -5.30
CA GLU A 76 -2.89 11.09 -5.63
C GLU A 76 -1.45 11.04 -5.14
N LEU A 77 -1.19 10.33 -4.06
CA LEU A 77 0.15 10.26 -3.53
C LEU A 77 1.12 9.55 -4.46
N PHE A 78 0.61 8.78 -5.43
CA PHE A 78 1.47 8.14 -6.43
C PHE A 78 1.65 9.01 -7.67
N ASN A 79 0.91 10.11 -7.78
CA ASN A 79 0.98 10.97 -8.91
C ASN A 79 2.09 11.97 -8.69
N GLY A 80 3.28 11.62 -9.12
CA GLY A 80 4.46 12.42 -8.89
C GLY A 80 4.50 13.75 -9.61
N LYS A 81 3.58 13.99 -10.58
CA LYS A 81 3.60 15.16 -11.24
C LYS A 81 2.66 16.06 -10.79
N ARG A 82 2.82 17.12 -10.82
CA ARG A 82 1.96 17.91 -10.39
C ARG A 82 1.17 18.35 -11.25
N ARG A 83 0.40 18.67 -11.23
CA ARG A 83 -0.43 18.93 -11.97
C ARG A 83 -0.44 20.08 -12.27
N SER A 84 -0.31 20.59 -12.85
CA SER A 84 -0.19 21.54 -13.13
C SER A 84 -0.81 22.27 -13.19
N LYS A 85 -1.06 22.48 -13.34
CA LYS A 85 -1.55 23.11 -13.44
C LYS A 85 -1.75 23.40 -13.44
#